data_d648db7cb5dc59f5ee636d536e676deb
#
_entry.id   d648db7cb5dc59f5ee636d536e676deb
#
_cell.length_a   1.000
_cell.length_b   1.000
_cell.length_c   1.000
_cell.angle_alpha   90.00
_cell.angle_beta   90.00
_cell.angle_gamma   90.00
#
_symmetry.space_group_name_H-M   'P 1'
#
loop_
_entity.id
_entity.type
_entity.pdbx_description
1 polymer ?
#
loop_
_entity_poly.entity_id
_entity_poly.type
_entity_poly.pdbx_seq_one_letter_code
_entity_poly.pdbx_strand_id
1 'polypeptide(L)'
;FFNETIVKEKKSVLTDVFTLSGTSEEAMAFLTPLFGADGTYYGICGFEISKNYFKDYFAQPTIFEQLICTFSKTTEDGRIDCDNVFWTGSISGYSLMPGGTLVPKETNGSFIEFVGENNFVAVKKEVTVCDTSYTLAVLQPKSEFDKTVAVNVTRIVLVCFLLVFTAVALCVIFSRKFVAPVIKSLEKIRMQEHAGTKSDIIEIDDLFVYLAEQDRLRDQETDKLKRRNDELATVTETQTAH
;
A
#
# COMPACT_ATOMS: atom_id res chain seq x y z
N PHE A 1 -21.85 -46.06 0.48
CA PHE A 1 -22.00 -44.61 0.73
C PHE A 1 -22.87 -44.30 1.96
N PHE A 2 -23.73 -45.23 2.41
CA PHE A 2 -24.55 -45.02 3.60
C PHE A 2 -23.77 -45.38 4.83
N ASN A 3 -23.12 -44.41 5.40
CA ASN A 3 -22.40 -44.62 6.64
C ASN A 3 -23.44 -44.84 7.75
N GLU A 4 -23.38 -46.01 8.44
CA GLU A 4 -24.20 -46.31 9.62
C GLU A 4 -24.16 -45.17 10.64
N THR A 5 -23.11 -44.40 10.65
CA THR A 5 -22.90 -43.24 11.50
C THR A 5 -23.97 -42.14 11.30
N ILE A 6 -24.37 -41.83 10.05
CA ILE A 6 -25.39 -40.82 9.73
C ILE A 6 -26.73 -41.17 10.38
N VAL A 7 -27.07 -42.44 10.33
CA VAL A 7 -28.33 -42.96 10.90
C VAL A 7 -28.25 -43.05 12.42
N LYS A 8 -27.12 -43.47 12.98
CA LYS A 8 -26.92 -43.59 14.44
C LYS A 8 -26.88 -42.25 15.13
N GLU A 9 -26.16 -41.29 14.56
CA GLU A 9 -25.98 -39.94 15.16
C GLU A 9 -27.15 -39.00 14.86
N LYS A 10 -28.03 -39.35 13.93
CA LYS A 10 -29.19 -38.55 13.52
C LYS A 10 -28.77 -37.13 13.03
N LYS A 11 -27.58 -37.00 12.48
CA LYS A 11 -27.00 -35.74 12.06
C LYS A 11 -26.85 -35.64 10.55
N SER A 12 -26.99 -34.43 10.06
CA SER A 12 -26.62 -34.12 8.67
C SER A 12 -25.11 -34.20 8.48
N VAL A 13 -24.67 -34.57 7.30
CA VAL A 13 -23.25 -34.70 6.98
C VAL A 13 -22.98 -34.18 5.57
N LEU A 14 -21.82 -33.60 5.38
CA LEU A 14 -21.22 -33.33 4.07
C LEU A 14 -20.20 -34.42 3.78
N THR A 15 -20.37 -35.16 2.66
CA THR A 15 -19.48 -36.27 2.29
C THR A 15 -18.09 -35.76 1.89
N ASP A 16 -17.13 -36.67 1.89
CA ASP A 16 -15.87 -36.43 1.19
C ASP A 16 -16.11 -36.33 -0.33
N VAL A 17 -15.11 -35.86 -1.07
CA VAL A 17 -15.18 -35.76 -2.53
C VAL A 17 -15.31 -37.12 -3.17
N PHE A 18 -16.22 -37.27 -4.11
CA PHE A 18 -16.42 -38.50 -4.89
C PHE A 18 -16.69 -38.18 -6.36
N THR A 19 -16.46 -39.16 -7.23
CA THR A 19 -16.76 -39.02 -8.65
C THR A 19 -18.20 -39.44 -8.91
N LEU A 20 -18.97 -38.59 -9.60
CA LEU A 20 -20.34 -38.89 -10.00
C LEU A 20 -20.39 -40.11 -10.95
N SER A 21 -21.28 -41.05 -10.66
CA SER A 21 -21.41 -42.25 -11.47
C SER A 21 -21.76 -41.94 -12.93
N GLY A 22 -21.00 -42.52 -13.85
CA GLY A 22 -21.18 -42.31 -15.30
C GLY A 22 -20.57 -41.05 -15.84
N THR A 23 -19.86 -40.26 -15.04
CA THR A 23 -19.14 -39.06 -15.44
C THR A 23 -17.73 -39.08 -14.84
N SER A 24 -16.90 -38.10 -15.24
CA SER A 24 -15.62 -37.82 -14.58
C SER A 24 -15.74 -36.63 -13.61
N GLU A 25 -16.94 -36.18 -13.32
CA GLU A 25 -17.18 -35.00 -12.49
C GLU A 25 -17.07 -35.32 -11.02
N GLU A 26 -16.33 -34.54 -10.30
CA GLU A 26 -16.20 -34.62 -8.83
C GLU A 26 -17.32 -33.83 -8.17
N ALA A 27 -17.84 -34.37 -7.09
CA ALA A 27 -18.92 -33.82 -6.29
C ALA A 27 -18.76 -34.11 -4.80
N MET A 28 -19.46 -33.36 -3.98
CA MET A 28 -19.75 -33.64 -2.58
C MET A 28 -21.26 -33.73 -2.40
N ALA A 29 -21.74 -34.53 -1.45
CA ALA A 29 -23.16 -34.60 -1.15
C ALA A 29 -23.45 -34.11 0.28
N PHE A 30 -24.44 -33.23 0.40
CA PHE A 30 -25.04 -32.89 1.67
C PHE A 30 -26.19 -33.84 1.92
N LEU A 31 -26.13 -34.63 3.02
CA LEU A 31 -27.06 -35.68 3.36
C LEU A 31 -27.70 -35.41 4.73
N THR A 32 -29.00 -35.53 4.81
CA THR A 32 -29.78 -35.40 6.05
C THR A 32 -30.66 -36.61 6.26
N PRO A 33 -30.53 -37.31 7.39
CA PRO A 33 -31.41 -38.46 7.72
C PRO A 33 -32.80 -37.95 8.09
N LEU A 34 -33.83 -38.65 7.60
CA LEU A 34 -35.23 -38.33 7.87
C LEU A 34 -35.79 -39.27 8.93
N PHE A 35 -36.30 -38.68 10.01
CA PHE A 35 -36.94 -39.42 11.11
C PHE A 35 -38.35 -38.93 11.36
N GLY A 36 -39.25 -39.80 11.66
CA GLY A 36 -40.58 -39.47 12.15
C GLY A 36 -40.56 -38.93 13.58
N ALA A 37 -41.70 -38.39 14.01
CA ALA A 37 -41.87 -37.93 15.39
C ALA A 37 -41.72 -39.05 16.44
N ASP A 38 -41.96 -40.27 16.03
CA ASP A 38 -41.83 -41.52 16.81
C ASP A 38 -40.38 -42.09 16.80
N GLY A 39 -39.46 -41.40 16.08
CA GLY A 39 -38.09 -41.86 15.91
C GLY A 39 -37.88 -42.91 14.82
N THR A 40 -38.92 -43.24 14.05
CA THR A 40 -38.80 -44.18 12.92
C THR A 40 -37.95 -43.54 11.80
N TYR A 41 -36.97 -44.31 11.31
CA TYR A 41 -36.13 -43.87 10.18
C TYR A 41 -36.85 -44.09 8.86
N TYR A 42 -36.99 -43.05 8.06
CA TYR A 42 -37.68 -43.08 6.75
C TYR A 42 -36.73 -43.08 5.56
N GLY A 43 -35.49 -42.63 5.77
CA GLY A 43 -34.52 -42.57 4.69
C GLY A 43 -33.56 -41.41 4.82
N ILE A 44 -32.86 -41.08 3.74
CA ILE A 44 -31.95 -39.96 3.64
C ILE A 44 -32.41 -39.05 2.50
N CYS A 45 -32.44 -37.75 2.76
CA CYS A 45 -32.62 -36.70 1.75
C CYS A 45 -31.34 -35.92 1.63
N GLY A 46 -31.00 -35.45 0.43
CA GLY A 46 -29.82 -34.64 0.22
C GLY A 46 -29.72 -34.05 -1.18
N PHE A 47 -28.66 -33.37 -1.41
CA PHE A 47 -28.32 -32.83 -2.73
C PHE A 47 -26.82 -32.94 -2.98
N GLU A 48 -26.45 -33.10 -4.23
CA GLU A 48 -25.08 -33.17 -4.69
C GLU A 48 -24.61 -31.75 -5.13
N ILE A 49 -23.40 -31.39 -4.75
CA ILE A 49 -22.74 -30.17 -5.16
C ILE A 49 -21.59 -30.57 -6.05
N SER A 50 -21.74 -30.37 -7.35
CA SER A 50 -20.69 -30.67 -8.30
C SER A 50 -19.59 -29.62 -8.32
N LYS A 51 -18.41 -30.02 -8.76
CA LYS A 51 -17.28 -29.11 -8.94
C LYS A 51 -17.59 -27.98 -9.91
N ASN A 52 -18.38 -28.24 -10.95
CA ASN A 52 -18.80 -27.22 -11.89
C ASN A 52 -19.72 -26.18 -11.25
N TYR A 53 -20.67 -26.62 -10.43
CA TYR A 53 -21.52 -25.71 -9.65
C TYR A 53 -20.69 -24.82 -8.73
N PHE A 54 -19.73 -25.40 -8.02
CA PHE A 54 -18.81 -24.67 -7.15
C PHE A 54 -17.98 -23.63 -7.92
N LYS A 55 -17.51 -23.99 -9.12
CA LYS A 55 -16.77 -23.11 -10.01
C LYS A 55 -17.60 -21.88 -10.45
N ASP A 56 -18.88 -22.08 -10.76
CA ASP A 56 -19.74 -20.99 -11.24
C ASP A 56 -20.10 -19.99 -10.13
N TYR A 57 -20.15 -20.45 -8.88
CA TYR A 57 -20.45 -19.60 -7.72
C TYR A 57 -19.22 -18.94 -7.11
N PHE A 58 -18.02 -19.48 -7.32
CA PHE A 58 -16.80 -18.81 -6.92
C PHE A 58 -16.43 -17.75 -7.97
N ALA A 59 -16.86 -16.52 -7.72
CA ALA A 59 -16.44 -15.37 -8.52
C ALA A 59 -14.91 -15.27 -8.49
N GLN A 60 -14.28 -15.57 -9.61
CA GLN A 60 -12.83 -15.46 -9.75
C GLN A 60 -12.51 -13.97 -9.90
N PRO A 61 -11.69 -13.39 -9.00
CA PRO A 61 -11.23 -12.02 -9.20
C PRO A 61 -10.41 -11.98 -10.49
N THR A 62 -10.82 -11.13 -11.43
CA THR A 62 -10.15 -10.95 -12.73
C THR A 62 -8.74 -10.37 -12.61
N ILE A 63 -8.33 -9.98 -11.40
CA ILE A 63 -7.05 -9.33 -11.11
C ILE A 63 -5.89 -10.35 -11.03
N PHE A 64 -6.20 -11.62 -10.74
CA PHE A 64 -5.18 -12.65 -10.55
C PHE A 64 -5.35 -13.76 -11.60
N GLU A 65 -4.30 -13.99 -12.37
CA GLU A 65 -4.33 -14.98 -13.46
C GLU A 65 -4.29 -16.43 -12.95
N GLN A 66 -3.70 -16.66 -11.77
CA GLN A 66 -3.39 -17.99 -11.25
C GLN A 66 -3.91 -18.13 -9.82
N LEU A 67 -5.22 -18.25 -9.66
CA LEU A 67 -5.84 -18.52 -8.38
C LEU A 67 -6.40 -19.95 -8.31
N ILE A 68 -6.24 -20.57 -7.16
CA ILE A 68 -6.82 -21.86 -6.81
C ILE A 68 -7.63 -21.67 -5.53
N CYS A 69 -8.90 -22.02 -5.58
CA CYS A 69 -9.77 -22.04 -4.41
C CYS A 69 -9.95 -23.48 -3.98
N THR A 70 -9.70 -23.79 -2.71
CA THR A 70 -9.83 -25.13 -2.15
C THR A 70 -10.84 -25.12 -1.02
N PHE A 71 -11.59 -26.20 -0.93
CA PHE A 71 -12.50 -26.48 0.17
C PHE A 71 -12.23 -27.89 0.66
N SER A 72 -11.74 -28.02 1.89
CA SER A 72 -11.33 -29.28 2.49
C SER A 72 -11.76 -29.39 3.96
N LYS A 73 -11.83 -30.56 4.47
CA LYS A 73 -11.98 -30.77 5.91
C LYS A 73 -10.77 -30.21 6.65
N THR A 74 -11.03 -29.49 7.73
CA THR A 74 -9.95 -28.93 8.54
C THR A 74 -9.21 -30.03 9.28
N THR A 75 -7.88 -30.06 9.12
CA THR A 75 -6.98 -30.91 9.86
C THR A 75 -6.42 -30.16 11.08
N GLU A 76 -6.08 -30.89 12.16
CA GLU A 76 -5.54 -30.27 13.40
C GLU A 76 -4.25 -29.48 13.16
N ASP A 77 -3.43 -29.93 12.21
CA ASP A 77 -2.18 -29.29 11.83
C ASP A 77 -2.33 -28.29 10.66
N GLY A 78 -3.56 -28.03 10.20
CA GLY A 78 -3.88 -27.07 9.16
C GLY A 78 -3.36 -27.43 7.76
N ARG A 79 -2.98 -28.69 7.53
CA ARG A 79 -2.55 -29.19 6.21
C ARG A 79 -3.71 -29.29 5.25
N ILE A 80 -3.43 -29.17 3.96
CA ILE A 80 -4.40 -29.40 2.88
C ILE A 80 -3.92 -30.61 2.08
N ASP A 81 -4.72 -31.68 2.09
CA ASP A 81 -4.51 -32.84 1.25
C ASP A 81 -5.12 -32.60 -0.13
N CYS A 82 -4.27 -32.34 -1.11
CA CYS A 82 -4.68 -31.95 -2.46
C CYS A 82 -5.36 -33.08 -3.24
N ASP A 83 -5.17 -34.33 -2.84
CA ASP A 83 -5.78 -35.47 -3.49
C ASP A 83 -7.24 -35.67 -3.03
N ASN A 84 -7.60 -35.13 -1.85
CA ASN A 84 -8.93 -35.25 -1.24
C ASN A 84 -9.61 -33.90 -1.02
N VAL A 85 -9.23 -32.86 -1.79
CA VAL A 85 -9.78 -31.56 -1.67
C VAL A 85 -10.73 -31.23 -2.82
N PHE A 86 -11.83 -30.59 -2.51
CA PHE A 86 -12.68 -29.97 -3.51
C PHE A 86 -12.12 -28.64 -3.95
N TRP A 87 -11.82 -28.49 -5.23
CA TRP A 87 -11.12 -27.31 -5.70
C TRP A 87 -11.63 -26.76 -7.04
N THR A 88 -11.44 -25.48 -7.23
CA THR A 88 -11.67 -24.78 -8.48
C THR A 88 -10.58 -23.72 -8.67
N GLY A 89 -10.44 -23.21 -9.87
CA GLY A 89 -9.41 -22.19 -10.12
C GLY A 89 -9.59 -21.49 -11.44
N SER A 90 -8.74 -20.50 -11.69
CA SER A 90 -8.59 -19.89 -13.01
C SER A 90 -8.10 -20.94 -14.01
N ILE A 91 -8.29 -20.67 -15.30
CA ILE A 91 -7.82 -21.59 -16.37
C ILE A 91 -6.34 -21.90 -16.21
N SER A 92 -5.52 -20.91 -15.92
CA SER A 92 -4.08 -21.05 -15.66
C SER A 92 -3.80 -21.72 -14.29
N GLY A 93 -4.71 -21.61 -13.32
CA GLY A 93 -4.62 -22.26 -12.02
C GLY A 93 -4.80 -23.78 -12.08
N TYR A 94 -5.58 -24.28 -13.02
CA TYR A 94 -5.82 -25.73 -13.18
C TYR A 94 -4.54 -26.53 -13.45
N SER A 95 -3.57 -25.96 -14.17
CA SER A 95 -2.28 -26.61 -14.46
C SER A 95 -1.30 -26.58 -13.28
N LEU A 96 -1.64 -25.85 -12.22
CA LEU A 96 -0.75 -25.59 -11.10
C LEU A 96 -1.25 -26.23 -9.79
N MET A 97 -2.38 -26.97 -9.85
CA MET A 97 -2.88 -27.66 -8.67
C MET A 97 -1.81 -28.63 -8.19
N PRO A 98 -1.32 -28.48 -6.97
CA PRO A 98 -0.29 -29.36 -6.42
C PRO A 98 -0.88 -30.74 -6.18
N GLY A 99 -0.08 -31.79 -6.43
CA GLY A 99 -0.33 -33.12 -5.88
C GLY A 99 0.14 -33.22 -4.43
N GLY A 100 -0.36 -34.22 -3.71
CA GLY A 100 0.07 -34.51 -2.35
C GLY A 100 -0.41 -33.51 -1.31
N THR A 101 0.39 -33.25 -0.27
CA THR A 101 -0.03 -32.49 0.90
C THR A 101 0.68 -31.13 0.97
N LEU A 102 -0.09 -30.06 1.12
CA LEU A 102 0.41 -28.74 1.43
C LEU A 102 0.51 -28.53 2.94
N VAL A 103 1.69 -28.16 3.41
CA VAL A 103 1.98 -27.92 4.83
C VAL A 103 2.03 -26.43 5.09
N PRO A 104 1.25 -25.90 6.04
CA PRO A 104 1.31 -24.50 6.40
C PRO A 104 2.63 -24.18 7.09
N LYS A 105 3.25 -23.07 6.70
CA LYS A 105 4.41 -22.49 7.36
C LYS A 105 3.96 -21.26 8.13
N GLU A 106 4.35 -21.13 9.39
CA GLU A 106 4.06 -19.93 10.16
C GLU A 106 4.65 -18.70 9.49
N THR A 107 3.80 -17.74 9.19
CA THR A 107 4.17 -16.43 8.65
C THR A 107 3.64 -15.33 9.56
N ASN A 108 4.48 -14.33 9.83
CA ASN A 108 4.08 -13.14 10.57
C ASN A 108 3.25 -12.20 9.68
N GLY A 109 1.97 -12.54 9.44
CA GLY A 109 1.14 -11.70 8.60
C GLY A 109 -0.26 -12.27 8.33
N SER A 110 -1.03 -11.54 7.51
CA SER A 110 -2.38 -11.92 7.09
C SER A 110 -2.40 -13.08 6.08
N PHE A 111 -1.25 -13.47 5.56
CA PHE A 111 -1.10 -14.54 4.58
C PHE A 111 -0.39 -15.73 5.21
N ILE A 112 -0.77 -16.93 4.75
CA ILE A 112 -0.14 -18.18 5.15
C ILE A 112 0.66 -18.70 3.95
N GLU A 113 1.90 -19.07 4.17
CA GLU A 113 2.70 -19.75 3.17
C GLU A 113 2.46 -21.27 3.29
N PHE A 114 2.07 -21.91 2.19
CA PHE A 114 1.99 -23.35 2.10
C PHE A 114 3.16 -23.89 1.30
N VAL A 115 3.79 -24.91 1.83
CA VAL A 115 4.95 -25.59 1.23
C VAL A 115 4.52 -26.99 0.78
N GLY A 116 4.82 -27.32 -0.48
CA GLY A 116 4.58 -28.59 -1.13
C GLY A 116 5.52 -28.77 -2.29
N GLU A 117 5.12 -29.47 -3.36
CA GLU A 117 5.89 -29.51 -4.61
C GLU A 117 6.12 -28.11 -5.17
N ASN A 118 5.08 -27.27 -5.08
CA ASN A 118 5.14 -25.85 -5.35
C ASN A 118 4.77 -25.09 -4.08
N ASN A 119 5.34 -23.90 -3.90
CA ASN A 119 5.01 -23.05 -2.77
C ASN A 119 3.88 -22.11 -3.15
N PHE A 120 2.93 -21.95 -2.22
CA PHE A 120 1.76 -21.09 -2.37
C PHE A 120 1.69 -20.07 -1.26
N VAL A 121 1.14 -18.91 -1.56
CA VAL A 121 0.67 -17.93 -0.59
C VAL A 121 -0.84 -18.03 -0.55
N ALA A 122 -1.43 -18.07 0.62
CA ALA A 122 -2.85 -18.30 0.79
C ALA A 122 -3.50 -17.40 1.85
N VAL A 123 -4.79 -17.20 1.66
CA VAL A 123 -5.70 -16.73 2.71
C VAL A 123 -6.65 -17.87 2.99
N LYS A 124 -6.85 -18.22 4.27
CA LYS A 124 -7.81 -19.27 4.67
C LYS A 124 -8.89 -18.70 5.56
N LYS A 125 -10.04 -19.35 5.50
CA LYS A 125 -11.17 -19.14 6.41
C LYS A 125 -11.74 -20.48 6.81
N GLU A 126 -11.98 -20.66 8.09
CA GLU A 126 -12.65 -21.85 8.60
C GLU A 126 -14.16 -21.63 8.63
N VAL A 127 -14.90 -22.66 8.21
CA VAL A 127 -16.36 -22.68 8.14
C VAL A 127 -16.84 -23.99 8.74
N THR A 128 -17.80 -23.94 9.65
CA THR A 128 -18.39 -25.12 10.23
C THR A 128 -19.65 -25.50 9.45
N VAL A 129 -19.69 -26.75 8.95
CA VAL A 129 -20.83 -27.33 8.27
C VAL A 129 -21.14 -28.68 8.94
N CYS A 130 -22.36 -28.88 9.40
CA CYS A 130 -22.78 -30.13 10.06
C CYS A 130 -21.86 -30.57 11.22
N ASP A 131 -21.51 -29.63 12.12
CA ASP A 131 -20.59 -29.86 13.25
C ASP A 131 -19.16 -30.26 12.85
N THR A 132 -18.84 -30.21 11.55
CA THR A 132 -17.50 -30.46 11.03
C THR A 132 -16.88 -29.16 10.53
N SER A 133 -15.64 -28.91 10.92
CA SER A 133 -14.90 -27.73 10.45
C SER A 133 -14.27 -28.00 9.10
N TYR A 134 -14.47 -27.06 8.18
CA TYR A 134 -13.89 -27.05 6.85
C TYR A 134 -13.02 -25.81 6.67
N THR A 135 -11.96 -25.96 5.92
CA THR A 135 -11.08 -24.86 5.51
C THR A 135 -11.36 -24.50 4.08
N LEU A 136 -11.78 -23.24 3.88
CA LEU A 136 -11.80 -22.60 2.57
C LEU A 136 -10.50 -21.84 2.41
N ALA A 137 -9.69 -22.18 1.42
CA ALA A 137 -8.43 -21.48 1.15
C ALA A 137 -8.36 -20.99 -0.30
N VAL A 138 -7.83 -19.79 -0.46
CA VAL A 138 -7.50 -19.22 -1.76
C VAL A 138 -6.00 -19.19 -1.86
N LEU A 139 -5.46 -19.93 -2.81
CA LEU A 139 -4.04 -20.16 -3.02
C LEU A 139 -3.58 -19.42 -4.28
N GLN A 140 -2.40 -18.81 -4.22
CA GLN A 140 -1.70 -18.24 -5.36
C GLN A 140 -0.26 -18.76 -5.36
N PRO A 141 0.31 -19.16 -6.50
CA PRO A 141 1.72 -19.53 -6.57
C PRO A 141 2.61 -18.43 -6.02
N LYS A 142 3.53 -18.80 -5.12
CA LYS A 142 4.42 -17.83 -4.47
C LYS A 142 5.24 -17.03 -5.48
N SER A 143 5.69 -17.66 -6.55
CA SER A 143 6.45 -17.00 -7.63
C SER A 143 5.68 -15.85 -8.30
N GLU A 144 4.38 -16.05 -8.53
CA GLU A 144 3.49 -15.01 -9.09
C GLU A 144 3.22 -13.90 -8.08
N PHE A 145 2.98 -14.28 -6.84
CA PHE A 145 2.79 -13.31 -5.75
C PHE A 145 4.02 -12.43 -5.57
N ASP A 146 5.21 -13.02 -5.46
CA ASP A 146 6.47 -12.30 -5.29
C ASP A 146 6.78 -11.39 -6.49
N LYS A 147 6.50 -11.84 -7.71
CA LYS A 147 6.62 -11.03 -8.92
C LYS A 147 5.70 -9.81 -8.90
N THR A 148 4.43 -10.01 -8.52
CA THR A 148 3.45 -8.92 -8.41
C THR A 148 3.85 -7.91 -7.35
N VAL A 149 4.30 -8.39 -6.19
CA VAL A 149 4.81 -7.54 -5.11
C VAL A 149 6.04 -6.76 -5.56
N ALA A 150 7.02 -7.42 -6.20
CA ALA A 150 8.24 -6.77 -6.70
C ALA A 150 7.92 -5.65 -7.71
N VAL A 151 7.01 -5.88 -8.65
CA VAL A 151 6.57 -4.87 -9.63
C VAL A 151 5.92 -3.67 -8.95
N ASN A 152 5.02 -3.91 -7.98
CA ASN A 152 4.34 -2.85 -7.26
C ASN A 152 5.30 -2.05 -6.38
N VAL A 153 6.20 -2.72 -5.65
CA VAL A 153 7.25 -2.06 -4.86
C VAL A 153 8.15 -1.20 -5.73
N THR A 154 8.60 -1.73 -6.87
CA THR A 154 9.43 -0.98 -7.83
C THR A 154 8.71 0.27 -8.34
N ARG A 155 7.41 0.16 -8.65
CA ARG A 155 6.59 1.31 -9.08
C ARG A 155 6.50 2.37 -7.99
N ILE A 156 6.24 1.97 -6.73
CA ILE A 156 6.16 2.90 -5.60
C ILE A 156 7.51 3.61 -5.38
N VAL A 157 8.62 2.87 -5.38
CA VAL A 157 9.97 3.41 -5.24
C VAL A 157 10.27 4.43 -6.34
N LEU A 158 9.91 4.13 -7.58
CA LEU A 158 10.11 5.03 -8.72
C LEU A 158 9.31 6.34 -8.56
N VAL A 159 8.05 6.26 -8.12
CA VAL A 159 7.21 7.44 -7.86
C VAL A 159 7.81 8.27 -6.72
N CYS A 160 8.22 7.65 -5.62
CA CYS A 160 8.88 8.36 -4.51
C CYS A 160 10.17 9.05 -4.95
N PHE A 161 11.00 8.37 -5.76
CA PHE A 161 12.23 8.94 -6.31
C PHE A 161 11.93 10.17 -7.18
N LEU A 162 10.93 10.09 -8.05
CA LEU A 162 10.52 11.20 -8.90
C LEU A 162 10.02 12.41 -8.08
N LEU A 163 9.24 12.17 -7.01
CA LEU A 163 8.79 13.22 -6.10
C LEU A 163 9.97 13.90 -5.39
N VAL A 164 10.93 13.14 -4.87
CA VAL A 164 12.12 13.69 -4.24
C VAL A 164 12.94 14.50 -5.24
N PHE A 165 13.15 13.97 -6.44
CA PHE A 165 13.89 14.66 -7.49
C PHE A 165 13.24 15.99 -7.88
N THR A 166 11.91 16.02 -8.07
CA THR A 166 11.16 17.25 -8.37
C THR A 166 11.26 18.26 -7.23
N ALA A 167 11.15 17.82 -5.98
CA ALA A 167 11.31 18.69 -4.82
C ALA A 167 12.71 19.34 -4.76
N VAL A 168 13.77 18.54 -4.96
CA VAL A 168 15.14 19.06 -5.00
C VAL A 168 15.34 20.04 -6.15
N ALA A 169 14.84 19.71 -7.36
CA ALA A 169 14.92 20.60 -8.51
C ALA A 169 14.23 21.94 -8.24
N LEU A 170 13.02 21.91 -7.66
CA LEU A 170 12.30 23.13 -7.27
C LEU A 170 13.08 23.95 -6.22
N CYS A 171 13.66 23.29 -5.20
CA CYS A 171 14.49 23.96 -4.20
C CYS A 171 15.71 24.64 -4.84
N VAL A 172 16.37 23.99 -5.78
CA VAL A 172 17.54 24.57 -6.49
C VAL A 172 17.12 25.77 -7.35
N ILE A 173 16.01 25.64 -8.09
CA ILE A 173 15.46 26.73 -8.92
C ILE A 173 15.09 27.92 -8.03
N PHE A 174 14.35 27.66 -6.94
CA PHE A 174 13.93 28.70 -6.00
C PHE A 174 15.15 29.37 -5.35
N SER A 175 16.12 28.62 -4.88
CA SER A 175 17.35 29.14 -4.30
C SER A 175 18.11 30.05 -5.27
N ARG A 176 18.28 29.62 -6.51
CA ARG A 176 19.00 30.43 -7.52
C ARG A 176 18.23 31.66 -7.96
N LYS A 177 16.90 31.53 -8.13
CA LYS A 177 16.08 32.62 -8.69
C LYS A 177 15.66 33.67 -7.65
N PHE A 178 15.47 33.27 -6.39
CA PHE A 178 14.96 34.15 -5.34
C PHE A 178 15.98 34.38 -4.23
N VAL A 179 16.55 33.33 -3.65
CA VAL A 179 17.41 33.47 -2.47
C VAL A 179 18.76 34.11 -2.81
N ALA A 180 19.40 33.69 -3.87
CA ALA A 180 20.72 34.24 -4.25
C ALA A 180 20.68 35.73 -4.61
N PRO A 181 19.69 36.27 -5.37
CA PRO A 181 19.56 37.69 -5.59
C PRO A 181 19.31 38.48 -4.30
N VAL A 182 18.44 37.98 -3.41
CA VAL A 182 18.18 38.64 -2.11
C VAL A 182 19.45 38.75 -1.26
N ILE A 183 20.20 37.64 -1.15
CA ILE A 183 21.47 37.67 -0.39
C ILE A 183 22.46 38.65 -0.98
N LYS A 184 22.63 38.68 -2.32
CA LYS A 184 23.51 39.67 -2.99
C LYS A 184 23.06 41.10 -2.74
N SER A 185 21.76 41.36 -2.74
CA SER A 185 21.19 42.68 -2.48
C SER A 185 21.43 43.12 -1.04
N LEU A 186 21.25 42.21 -0.07
CA LEU A 186 21.57 42.47 1.34
C LEU A 186 23.05 42.73 1.57
N GLU A 187 23.94 42.02 0.87
CA GLU A 187 25.38 42.23 0.96
C GLU A 187 25.77 43.62 0.42
N LYS A 188 25.16 44.09 -0.67
CA LYS A 188 25.35 45.44 -1.21
C LYS A 188 24.85 46.52 -0.25
N ILE A 189 23.71 46.33 0.41
CA ILE A 189 23.22 47.24 1.45
C ILE A 189 24.23 47.34 2.59
N ARG A 190 24.79 46.23 3.03
CA ARG A 190 25.80 46.18 4.08
C ARG A 190 27.09 46.92 3.73
N MET A 191 27.47 46.93 2.43
CA MET A 191 28.66 47.61 1.94
C MET A 191 28.41 49.10 1.63
N GLN A 192 27.20 49.64 1.86
CA GLN A 192 26.82 51.05 1.56
C GLN A 192 26.92 51.42 0.06
N GLU A 193 26.89 50.45 -0.83
CA GLU A 193 26.90 50.69 -2.28
C GLU A 193 25.45 50.71 -2.81
N HIS A 194 24.73 51.84 -2.57
CA HIS A 194 23.29 51.89 -2.89
C HIS A 194 23.00 52.55 -4.21
N ALA A 195 23.90 53.40 -4.70
CA ALA A 195 23.66 54.20 -5.90
C ALA A 195 23.82 53.37 -7.20
N GLY A 196 22.75 53.30 -7.99
CA GLY A 196 22.76 52.69 -9.32
C GLY A 196 22.63 51.17 -9.36
N THR A 197 22.31 50.54 -8.24
CA THR A 197 22.13 49.09 -8.17
C THR A 197 20.70 48.70 -8.60
N LYS A 198 20.58 47.85 -9.61
CA LYS A 198 19.31 47.21 -9.99
C LYS A 198 19.27 45.77 -9.52
N SER A 199 18.11 45.33 -9.04
CA SER A 199 17.81 43.96 -8.66
C SER A 199 16.76 43.39 -9.62
N ASP A 200 16.67 42.07 -9.72
CA ASP A 200 15.60 41.37 -10.47
C ASP A 200 14.27 41.35 -9.70
N ILE A 201 14.22 41.97 -8.52
CA ILE A 201 13.04 42.01 -7.63
C ILE A 201 12.67 43.47 -7.40
N ILE A 202 11.47 43.85 -7.83
CA ILE A 202 10.97 45.22 -7.82
C ILE A 202 10.97 45.83 -6.40
N GLU A 203 10.55 45.07 -5.41
CA GLU A 203 10.48 45.48 -4.00
C GLU A 203 11.86 45.78 -3.43
N ILE A 204 12.91 45.14 -3.95
CA ILE A 204 14.29 45.40 -3.55
C ILE A 204 14.82 46.66 -4.24
N ASP A 205 14.44 46.93 -5.48
CA ASP A 205 14.79 48.17 -6.17
C ASP A 205 14.18 49.38 -5.46
N ASP A 206 12.93 49.32 -5.03
CA ASP A 206 12.28 50.36 -4.23
C ASP A 206 13.00 50.59 -2.89
N LEU A 207 13.45 49.53 -2.24
CA LEU A 207 14.24 49.64 -1.01
C LEU A 207 15.60 50.31 -1.25
N PHE A 208 16.26 49.99 -2.34
CA PHE A 208 17.53 50.64 -2.70
C PHE A 208 17.35 52.14 -2.97
N VAL A 209 16.30 52.54 -3.67
CA VAL A 209 15.96 53.95 -3.90
C VAL A 209 15.71 54.67 -2.58
N TYR A 210 14.93 54.06 -1.69
CA TYR A 210 14.67 54.62 -0.36
C TYR A 210 15.94 54.80 0.49
N LEU A 211 16.81 53.80 0.53
CA LEU A 211 18.06 53.83 1.27
C LEU A 211 19.04 54.87 0.71
N ALA A 212 19.14 54.99 -0.62
CA ALA A 212 19.97 55.97 -1.27
C ALA A 212 19.52 57.41 -0.95
N GLU A 213 18.21 57.66 -0.87
CA GLU A 213 17.68 58.98 -0.49
C GLU A 213 17.91 59.26 1.00
N GLN A 214 17.80 58.28 1.87
CA GLN A 214 18.13 58.40 3.30
C GLN A 214 19.62 58.72 3.52
N ASP A 215 20.52 58.07 2.82
CA ASP A 215 21.97 58.39 2.90
C ASP A 215 22.29 59.78 2.40
N ARG A 216 21.65 60.21 1.31
CA ARG A 216 21.79 61.56 0.80
C ARG A 216 21.35 62.63 1.81
N LEU A 217 20.22 62.40 2.49
CA LEU A 217 19.72 63.28 3.54
C LEU A 217 20.70 63.37 4.72
N ARG A 218 21.20 62.21 5.15
CA ARG A 218 22.17 62.11 6.24
C ARG A 218 23.48 62.85 5.92
N ASP A 219 23.97 62.69 4.70
CA ASP A 219 25.19 63.41 4.25
C ASP A 219 24.98 64.93 4.20
N GLN A 220 23.81 65.41 3.76
CA GLN A 220 23.43 66.81 3.82
C GLN A 220 23.37 67.37 5.26
N GLU A 221 22.83 66.60 6.18
CA GLU A 221 22.79 66.95 7.62
C GLU A 221 24.22 67.02 8.21
N THR A 222 25.02 66.01 7.87
CA THR A 222 26.43 65.99 8.32
C THR A 222 27.22 67.14 7.80
N ASP A 223 27.04 67.53 6.54
CA ASP A 223 27.71 68.72 5.95
C ASP A 223 27.21 70.02 6.58
N LYS A 224 25.91 70.13 6.90
CA LYS A 224 25.38 71.31 7.63
C LYS A 224 25.97 71.39 9.03
N LEU A 225 26.10 70.23 9.73
CA LEU A 225 26.69 70.16 11.06
C LEU A 225 28.20 70.56 11.01
N LYS A 226 28.96 70.13 10.00
CA LYS A 226 30.35 70.48 9.81
C LYS A 226 30.49 71.97 9.60
N ARG A 227 29.70 72.59 8.67
CA ARG A 227 29.70 74.06 8.42
C ARG A 227 29.39 74.83 9.69
N ARG A 228 28.40 74.43 10.48
CA ARG A 228 28.10 75.07 11.75
C ARG A 228 29.24 74.98 12.76
N ASN A 229 29.91 73.83 12.83
CA ASN A 229 31.06 73.66 13.71
C ASN A 229 32.23 74.53 13.26
N ASP A 230 32.49 74.66 11.95
CA ASP A 230 33.51 75.51 11.41
C ASP A 230 33.19 76.99 11.67
N GLU A 231 31.93 77.42 11.51
CA GLU A 231 31.46 78.77 11.88
C GLU A 231 31.64 79.04 13.37
N LEU A 232 31.30 78.11 14.22
CA LEU A 232 31.48 78.24 15.67
C LEU A 232 32.97 78.32 16.06
N ALA A 233 33.84 77.56 15.41
CA ALA A 233 35.29 77.62 15.64
C ALA A 233 35.85 78.96 15.27
N THR A 234 35.44 79.55 14.13
CA THR A 234 35.88 80.85 13.70
C THR A 234 35.39 81.98 14.61
N VAL A 235 34.14 81.84 15.13
CA VAL A 235 33.62 82.86 16.10
C VAL A 235 34.35 82.73 17.44
N THR A 236 34.70 81.51 17.89
CA THR A 236 35.45 81.29 19.15
C THR A 236 36.88 81.85 19.04
N GLU A 237 37.56 81.63 17.89
CA GLU A 237 38.89 82.20 17.65
C GLU A 237 38.88 83.78 17.64
N THR A 238 37.85 84.37 17.06
CA THR A 238 37.71 85.81 17.05
C THR A 238 37.38 86.40 18.43
N GLN A 239 36.71 85.67 19.30
CA GLN A 239 36.44 86.04 20.70
C GLN A 239 37.65 85.92 21.62
N THR A 240 38.57 85.01 21.36
CA THR A 240 39.78 84.80 22.16
C THR A 240 40.93 85.76 21.77
N ALA A 241 40.80 86.49 20.66
CA ALA A 241 41.79 87.44 20.15
C ALA A 241 41.53 88.92 20.57
N HIS A 242 40.51 89.15 21.37
CA HIS A 242 40.19 90.44 22.05
C HIS A 242 40.36 90.31 23.55
#